data_d2bb25c3fbff88f87ab121bb5fdf7a54
#
_entry.id   d2bb25c3fbff88f87ab121bb5fdf7a54
#
_cell.length_a   1.000
_cell.length_b   1.000
_cell.length_c   1.000
_cell.angle_alpha   90.00
_cell.angle_beta   90.00
_cell.angle_gamma   90.00
#
_symmetry.space_group_name_H-M   'P 1'
#
loop_
_entity.id
_entity.type
_entity.pdbx_description
1 polymer ?
#
loop_
_entity_poly.entity_id
_entity_poly.type
_entity_poly.pdbx_seq_one_letter_code
_entity_poly.pdbx_strand_id
1 'polypeptide(L)'
;TLSFNLSNPLGAADLITHGSNRLHGWGQPATPDQSLLYVRGFDATNSRYIYEVNQRFGATLPALSAFRLPVTLTAMLRFDVGPTRERQALTMQLDRGRRVDGQRLPEQFIRMMYGQGGVPNPMAQILRQQDSLHLSAPQADSIASINRWYSVRVDSIWAPVAKYLSDLPNRYDQDAAYDHYLAARRASVDLLAELAPSVKHILTAEQQRKLPAFVASYLEPRYLASIRSGTASFTGSPMLPGSAAMMMGGGGPVFVGGGGGGATQVIISRP
;
A
#
# COMPACT_ATOMS: atom_id res chain seq x y z
N THR A 1 2.73 9.09 10.87
CA THR A 1 3.56 7.88 10.75
C THR A 1 5.00 8.24 11.09
N LEU A 2 5.65 7.46 11.97
CA LEU A 2 7.06 7.59 12.29
C LEU A 2 7.78 6.38 11.64
N SER A 3 8.79 6.65 10.81
CA SER A 3 9.61 5.63 10.18
C SER A 3 11.09 5.90 10.42
N PHE A 4 11.82 4.84 10.71
CA PHE A 4 13.27 4.87 10.85
C PHE A 4 13.88 4.00 9.76
N ASN A 5 14.90 4.53 9.10
CA ASN A 5 15.69 3.80 8.13
C ASN A 5 17.16 3.89 8.53
N LEU A 6 17.74 2.75 8.83
CA LEU A 6 19.17 2.61 9.13
C LEU A 6 19.86 2.00 7.92
N SER A 7 20.73 2.75 7.26
CA SER A 7 21.61 2.22 6.22
C SER A 7 22.94 1.76 6.84
N ASN A 8 23.48 0.69 6.29
CA ASN A 8 24.68 0.04 6.77
C ASN A 8 24.65 -0.36 8.26
N PRO A 9 23.70 -1.22 8.70
CA PRO A 9 23.57 -1.63 10.09
C PRO A 9 24.80 -2.40 10.61
N LEU A 10 25.51 -3.14 9.73
CA LEU A 10 26.75 -3.82 10.11
C LEU A 10 27.89 -2.83 10.39
N GLY A 11 27.97 -1.75 9.63
CA GLY A 11 28.92 -0.67 9.92
C GLY A 11 28.58 0.05 11.22
N ALA A 12 27.29 0.18 11.57
CA ALA A 12 26.88 0.70 12.87
C ALA A 12 27.32 -0.22 14.02
N ALA A 13 27.14 -1.54 13.85
CA ALA A 13 27.58 -2.54 14.82
C ALA A 13 29.11 -2.51 15.00
N ASP A 14 29.87 -2.42 13.90
CA ASP A 14 31.33 -2.30 13.93
C ASP A 14 31.79 -1.05 14.71
N LEU A 15 31.11 0.08 14.44
CA LEU A 15 31.41 1.34 15.15
C LEU A 15 31.12 1.27 16.65
N ILE A 16 30.03 0.62 17.05
CA ILE A 16 29.65 0.49 18.47
C ILE A 16 30.56 -0.47 19.20
N THR A 17 30.94 -1.59 18.55
CA THR A 17 31.76 -2.63 19.23
C THR A 17 33.24 -2.34 19.25
N HIS A 18 33.78 -1.71 18.23
CA HIS A 18 35.23 -1.51 18.09
C HIS A 18 35.65 -0.04 18.14
N GLY A 19 34.69 0.90 18.12
CA GLY A 19 34.99 2.33 18.09
C GLY A 19 35.53 2.82 16.74
N SER A 20 35.70 4.13 16.60
CA SER A 20 36.08 4.75 15.32
C SER A 20 37.49 4.42 14.85
N ASN A 21 38.40 4.09 15.78
CA ASN A 21 39.82 3.89 15.48
C ASN A 21 40.20 2.44 15.18
N ARG A 22 39.32 1.49 15.44
CA ARG A 22 39.58 0.04 15.28
C ARG A 22 38.48 -0.67 14.46
N LEU A 23 37.98 0.00 13.43
CA LEU A 23 36.93 -0.56 12.58
C LEU A 23 37.43 -1.79 11.82
N HIS A 24 36.68 -2.87 11.85
CA HIS A 24 36.93 -4.12 11.11
C HIS A 24 36.38 -4.11 9.70
N GLY A 25 35.69 -3.04 9.29
CA GLY A 25 35.11 -2.89 7.95
C GLY A 25 33.82 -3.66 7.72
N TRP A 26 33.06 -3.93 8.77
CA TRP A 26 31.77 -4.58 8.64
C TRP A 26 30.81 -3.72 7.82
N GLY A 27 30.04 -4.36 6.93
CA GLY A 27 29.11 -3.66 6.05
C GLY A 27 29.78 -2.81 4.96
N GLN A 28 31.10 -2.94 4.77
CA GLN A 28 31.82 -2.29 3.68
C GLN A 28 31.90 -3.22 2.46
N PRO A 29 31.87 -2.66 1.22
CA PRO A 29 32.09 -3.48 0.03
C PRO A 29 33.50 -4.05 0.05
N ALA A 30 33.62 -5.36 -0.10
CA ALA A 30 34.90 -6.03 -0.21
C ALA A 30 35.30 -6.04 -1.69
N THR A 31 36.31 -5.26 -2.06
CA THR A 31 36.93 -5.31 -3.39
C THR A 31 38.13 -6.22 -3.36
N PRO A 32 38.20 -7.24 -4.25
CA PRO A 32 39.40 -8.07 -4.35
C PRO A 32 40.57 -7.23 -4.87
N ASP A 33 41.76 -7.51 -4.34
CA ASP A 33 43.00 -6.93 -4.87
C ASP A 33 43.22 -7.46 -6.29
N GLN A 34 43.15 -6.57 -7.26
CA GLN A 34 43.30 -6.91 -8.69
C GLN A 34 44.73 -6.79 -9.20
N SER A 35 45.65 -6.32 -8.36
CA SER A 35 47.06 -6.13 -8.75
C SER A 35 47.83 -7.42 -8.58
N LEU A 36 48.07 -8.15 -9.66
CA LEU A 36 48.84 -9.41 -9.64
C LEU A 36 50.37 -9.14 -9.43
N LEU A 37 50.86 -8.06 -10.02
CA LEU A 37 52.28 -7.75 -10.04
C LEU A 37 52.51 -6.32 -9.55
N TYR A 38 53.46 -6.14 -8.66
CA TYR A 38 54.00 -4.85 -8.30
C TYR A 38 55.34 -4.57 -8.97
N VAL A 39 55.51 -3.38 -9.54
CA VAL A 39 56.80 -2.95 -10.09
C VAL A 39 57.69 -2.56 -8.90
N ARG A 40 58.77 -3.29 -8.70
CA ARG A 40 59.78 -3.07 -7.66
C ARG A 40 60.93 -2.21 -8.11
N GLY A 41 61.21 -2.18 -9.41
CA GLY A 41 62.30 -1.41 -9.97
C GLY A 41 62.40 -1.52 -11.48
N PHE A 42 63.42 -0.88 -12.01
CA PHE A 42 63.77 -0.94 -13.45
C PHE A 42 65.24 -1.33 -13.60
N ASP A 43 65.48 -2.42 -14.32
CA ASP A 43 66.83 -2.83 -14.70
C ASP A 43 67.23 -2.07 -15.97
N ALA A 44 68.08 -1.05 -15.79
CA ALA A 44 68.54 -0.23 -16.92
C ALA A 44 69.43 -0.97 -17.88
N THR A 45 70.11 -2.02 -17.45
CA THR A 45 71.03 -2.81 -18.29
C THR A 45 70.26 -3.64 -19.29
N ASN A 46 69.17 -4.23 -18.88
CA ASN A 46 68.33 -5.09 -19.72
C ASN A 46 67.02 -4.39 -20.18
N SER A 47 66.87 -3.11 -19.89
CA SER A 47 65.70 -2.27 -20.21
C SER A 47 64.34 -2.91 -19.86
N ARG A 48 64.23 -3.52 -18.68
CA ARG A 48 63.05 -4.23 -18.23
C ARG A 48 62.64 -3.89 -16.79
N TYR A 49 61.35 -3.97 -16.53
CA TYR A 49 60.86 -3.79 -15.16
C TYR A 49 61.06 -5.08 -14.34
N ILE A 50 61.37 -4.89 -13.09
CA ILE A 50 61.46 -5.95 -12.07
C ILE A 50 60.13 -5.98 -11.35
N TYR A 51 59.43 -7.14 -11.43
CA TYR A 51 58.15 -7.35 -10.82
C TYR A 51 58.23 -8.26 -9.61
N GLU A 52 57.37 -8.01 -8.64
CA GLU A 52 57.12 -8.91 -7.51
C GLU A 52 55.65 -9.37 -7.56
N VAL A 53 55.46 -10.65 -7.34
CA VAL A 53 54.11 -11.24 -7.32
C VAL A 53 53.40 -10.79 -6.02
N ASN A 54 52.22 -10.25 -6.19
CA ASN A 54 51.36 -9.89 -5.07
C ASN A 54 50.77 -11.15 -4.45
N GLN A 55 51.26 -11.56 -3.27
CA GLN A 55 50.74 -12.74 -2.57
C GLN A 55 49.27 -12.57 -2.08
N ARG A 56 48.74 -11.33 -2.11
CA ARG A 56 47.41 -10.98 -1.72
C ARG A 56 46.43 -10.81 -2.91
N PHE A 57 46.89 -11.16 -4.12
CA PHE A 57 46.05 -11.09 -5.31
C PHE A 57 44.76 -11.88 -5.10
N GLY A 58 43.61 -11.25 -5.37
CA GLY A 58 42.28 -11.84 -5.17
C GLY A 58 41.79 -11.86 -3.72
N ALA A 59 42.66 -11.50 -2.73
CA ALA A 59 42.18 -11.39 -1.34
C ALA A 59 41.31 -10.15 -1.17
N THR A 60 40.19 -10.32 -0.49
CA THR A 60 39.30 -9.23 -0.14
C THR A 60 39.71 -8.62 1.21
N LEU A 61 40.09 -7.36 1.20
CA LEU A 61 40.45 -6.61 2.40
C LEU A 61 39.45 -5.49 2.66
N PRO A 62 38.34 -5.75 3.37
CA PRO A 62 37.30 -4.77 3.58
C PRO A 62 37.80 -3.52 4.32
N ALA A 63 38.85 -3.64 5.15
CA ALA A 63 39.44 -2.53 5.87
C ALA A 63 40.22 -1.54 4.99
N LEU A 64 40.65 -1.96 3.77
CA LEU A 64 41.42 -1.15 2.83
C LEU A 64 40.55 -0.55 1.69
N SER A 65 39.25 -0.75 1.70
CA SER A 65 38.36 -0.13 0.72
C SER A 65 38.47 1.40 0.81
N ALA A 66 38.80 2.05 -0.31
CA ALA A 66 38.83 3.50 -0.41
C ALA A 66 37.44 4.15 -0.19
N PHE A 67 36.38 3.38 -0.46
CA PHE A 67 35.00 3.78 -0.27
C PHE A 67 34.40 3.14 0.98
N ARG A 68 34.31 3.90 2.06
CA ARG A 68 33.56 3.49 3.24
C ARG A 68 32.11 3.94 3.10
N LEU A 69 31.17 3.01 3.12
CA LEU A 69 29.74 3.34 3.17
C LEU A 69 29.42 3.97 4.54
N PRO A 70 28.88 5.19 4.57
CA PRO A 70 28.54 5.83 5.83
C PRO A 70 27.40 5.08 6.54
N VAL A 71 27.42 5.10 7.86
CA VAL A 71 26.24 4.72 8.65
C VAL A 71 25.33 5.92 8.71
N THR A 72 24.12 5.79 8.16
CA THR A 72 23.12 6.86 8.21
C THR A 72 21.86 6.36 8.87
N LEU A 73 21.37 7.11 9.86
CA LEU A 73 20.07 6.93 10.47
C LEU A 73 19.14 8.05 9.97
N THR A 74 18.12 7.69 9.23
CA THR A 74 17.09 8.62 8.78
C THR A 74 15.82 8.39 9.58
N ALA A 75 15.38 9.40 10.32
CA ALA A 75 14.07 9.42 10.96
C ALA A 75 13.13 10.28 10.13
N MET A 76 12.02 9.71 9.67
CA MET A 76 10.99 10.42 8.94
C MET A 76 9.71 10.43 9.76
N LEU A 77 9.23 11.64 10.07
CA LEU A 77 7.98 11.87 10.76
C LEU A 77 6.99 12.47 9.78
N ARG A 78 5.92 11.73 9.48
CA ARG A 78 4.85 12.16 8.59
C ARG A 78 3.60 12.43 9.40
N PHE A 79 3.16 13.66 9.36
CA PHE A 79 1.87 14.11 9.87
C PHE A 79 0.94 14.36 8.67
N ASP A 80 -0.22 13.74 8.70
CA ASP A 80 -1.28 14.09 7.77
C ASP A 80 -2.10 15.20 8.42
N VAL A 81 -1.84 16.45 8.02
CA VAL A 81 -2.57 17.63 8.49
C VAL A 81 -3.60 17.99 7.43
N GLY A 82 -4.87 17.90 7.79
CA GLY A 82 -5.98 18.23 6.90
C GLY A 82 -7.01 17.12 6.74
N PRO A 83 -8.05 17.33 5.94
CA PRO A 83 -9.08 16.33 5.72
C PRO A 83 -8.49 15.08 5.06
N THR A 84 -8.97 13.91 5.50
CA THR A 84 -8.52 12.62 4.94
C THR A 84 -8.77 12.60 3.43
N ARG A 85 -7.95 11.82 2.69
CA ARG A 85 -8.11 11.65 1.23
C ARG A 85 -9.51 11.16 0.87
N GLU A 86 -10.10 10.30 1.69
CA GLU A 86 -11.46 9.83 1.50
C GLU A 86 -12.49 10.95 1.62
N ARG A 87 -12.35 11.82 2.62
CA ARG A 87 -13.22 12.98 2.79
C ARG A 87 -13.12 13.92 1.59
N GLN A 88 -11.91 14.22 1.14
CA GLN A 88 -11.70 15.03 -0.07
C GLN A 88 -12.33 14.40 -1.29
N ALA A 89 -12.16 13.08 -1.49
CA ALA A 89 -12.74 12.36 -2.60
C ALA A 89 -14.28 12.41 -2.57
N LEU A 90 -14.91 12.19 -1.42
CA LEU A 90 -16.35 12.28 -1.24
C LEU A 90 -16.85 13.69 -1.57
N THR A 91 -16.21 14.72 -1.01
CA THR A 91 -16.58 16.13 -1.25
C THR A 91 -16.45 16.46 -2.74
N MET A 92 -15.34 16.11 -3.38
CA MET A 92 -15.15 16.34 -4.82
C MET A 92 -16.20 15.63 -5.68
N GLN A 93 -16.61 14.42 -5.31
CA GLN A 93 -17.62 13.66 -6.04
C GLN A 93 -19.00 14.29 -5.90
N LEU A 94 -19.38 14.68 -4.67
CA LEU A 94 -20.65 15.36 -4.41
C LEU A 94 -20.73 16.71 -5.13
N ASP A 95 -19.65 17.50 -5.10
CA ASP A 95 -19.60 18.82 -5.72
C ASP A 95 -19.57 18.72 -7.26
N ARG A 96 -18.84 17.72 -7.82
CA ARG A 96 -18.78 17.51 -9.27
C ARG A 96 -20.12 17.09 -9.83
N GLY A 97 -20.83 16.16 -9.17
CA GLY A 97 -22.15 15.74 -9.63
C GLY A 97 -23.17 16.86 -9.63
N ARG A 98 -23.08 17.81 -8.70
CA ARG A 98 -23.95 18.99 -8.65
C ARG A 98 -23.64 20.03 -9.73
N ARG A 99 -22.39 20.17 -10.13
CA ARG A 99 -21.97 21.14 -11.16
C ARG A 99 -22.40 20.74 -12.57
N VAL A 100 -22.50 19.43 -12.84
CA VAL A 100 -22.83 18.93 -14.19
C VAL A 100 -24.29 19.19 -14.55
N ASP A 101 -25.22 19.07 -13.58
CA ASP A 101 -26.65 19.16 -13.87
C ASP A 101 -27.39 20.34 -13.25
N GLY A 102 -26.74 21.12 -12.38
CA GLY A 102 -27.41 22.18 -11.60
C GLY A 102 -28.49 21.64 -10.67
N GLN A 103 -28.67 20.31 -10.64
CA GLN A 103 -29.66 19.57 -9.88
C GLN A 103 -29.01 18.80 -8.74
N ARG A 104 -29.83 18.44 -7.76
CA ARG A 104 -29.41 17.53 -6.69
C ARG A 104 -29.02 16.17 -7.28
N LEU A 105 -27.99 15.55 -6.75
CA LEU A 105 -27.63 14.18 -7.16
C LEU A 105 -28.79 13.24 -6.87
N PRO A 106 -29.27 12.46 -7.88
CA PRO A 106 -30.32 11.51 -7.62
C PRO A 106 -29.91 10.47 -6.58
N GLU A 107 -30.79 10.14 -5.66
CA GLU A 107 -30.54 9.11 -4.63
C GLU A 107 -30.04 7.79 -5.26
N GLN A 108 -30.64 7.37 -6.38
CA GLN A 108 -30.23 6.17 -7.08
C GLN A 108 -28.78 6.23 -7.57
N PHE A 109 -28.29 7.40 -7.98
CA PHE A 109 -26.91 7.57 -8.38
C PHE A 109 -25.95 7.42 -7.18
N ILE A 110 -26.31 8.00 -6.04
CA ILE A 110 -25.56 7.85 -4.79
C ILE A 110 -25.57 6.39 -4.32
N ARG A 111 -26.70 5.71 -4.39
CA ARG A 111 -26.81 4.29 -4.08
C ARG A 111 -25.96 3.43 -5.00
N MET A 112 -25.92 3.74 -6.28
CA MET A 112 -25.06 3.03 -7.23
C MET A 112 -23.57 3.26 -6.94
N MET A 113 -23.19 4.49 -6.60
CA MET A 113 -21.79 4.82 -6.29
C MET A 113 -21.31 4.22 -4.97
N TYR A 114 -22.14 4.25 -3.94
CA TYR A 114 -21.76 3.90 -2.58
C TYR A 114 -22.51 2.69 -2.01
N GLY A 115 -23.55 2.23 -2.67
CA GLY A 115 -24.45 1.17 -2.19
C GLY A 115 -23.80 -0.21 -2.04
N GLN A 116 -22.56 -0.39 -2.54
CA GLN A 116 -21.75 -1.55 -2.23
C GLN A 116 -20.80 -1.29 -1.05
N GLY A 117 -21.04 -0.22 -0.31
CA GLY A 117 -20.29 0.13 0.90
C GLY A 117 -18.85 0.59 0.68
N GLY A 118 -18.45 0.86 -0.56
CA GLY A 118 -17.03 1.09 -0.89
C GLY A 118 -16.15 -0.13 -0.62
N VAL A 119 -16.76 -1.28 -0.28
CA VAL A 119 -16.09 -2.55 -0.02
C VAL A 119 -16.55 -3.54 -1.09
N PRO A 120 -15.64 -4.17 -1.85
CA PRO A 120 -16.02 -5.18 -2.82
C PRO A 120 -16.80 -6.32 -2.14
N ASN A 121 -17.83 -6.80 -2.80
CA ASN A 121 -18.60 -7.95 -2.30
C ASN A 121 -17.84 -9.25 -2.62
N PRO A 122 -17.20 -9.92 -1.66
CA PRO A 122 -16.41 -11.11 -1.90
C PRO A 122 -17.28 -12.31 -2.31
N MET A 123 -18.52 -12.42 -1.81
CA MET A 123 -19.43 -13.50 -2.16
C MET A 123 -19.81 -13.46 -3.65
N ALA A 124 -20.11 -12.26 -4.17
CA ALA A 124 -20.40 -12.09 -5.59
C ALA A 124 -19.19 -12.45 -6.47
N GLN A 125 -17.96 -12.15 -6.01
CA GLN A 125 -16.74 -12.54 -6.73
C GLN A 125 -16.49 -14.05 -6.71
N ILE A 126 -16.75 -14.71 -5.58
CA ILE A 126 -16.64 -16.17 -5.45
C ILE A 126 -17.64 -16.84 -6.40
N LEU A 127 -18.89 -16.39 -6.44
CA LEU A 127 -19.91 -16.92 -7.35
C LEU A 127 -19.56 -16.72 -8.83
N ARG A 128 -18.94 -15.60 -9.20
CA ARG A 128 -18.45 -15.39 -10.58
C ARG A 128 -17.35 -16.38 -10.99
N GLN A 129 -16.64 -16.91 -10.02
CA GLN A 129 -15.53 -17.85 -10.21
C GLN A 129 -15.93 -19.29 -9.86
N GLN A 130 -17.23 -19.60 -9.77
CA GLN A 130 -17.74 -20.91 -9.34
C GLN A 130 -17.13 -22.07 -10.14
N ASP A 131 -16.95 -21.91 -11.45
CA ASP A 131 -16.40 -22.96 -12.32
C ASP A 131 -14.91 -23.18 -12.05
N SER A 132 -14.12 -22.11 -11.90
CA SER A 132 -12.69 -22.19 -11.62
C SER A 132 -12.38 -22.69 -10.20
N LEU A 133 -13.27 -22.41 -9.27
CA LEU A 133 -13.18 -22.88 -7.88
C LEU A 133 -13.80 -24.29 -7.71
N HIS A 134 -14.44 -24.84 -8.75
CA HIS A 134 -15.17 -26.11 -8.69
C HIS A 134 -16.13 -26.17 -7.51
N LEU A 135 -16.97 -25.13 -7.36
CA LEU A 135 -17.97 -25.11 -6.29
C LEU A 135 -19.01 -26.19 -6.55
N SER A 136 -19.36 -26.94 -5.52
CA SER A 136 -20.52 -27.83 -5.58
C SER A 136 -21.82 -27.02 -5.59
N ALA A 137 -22.90 -27.56 -6.15
CA ALA A 137 -24.19 -26.89 -6.16
C ALA A 137 -24.65 -26.43 -4.76
N PRO A 138 -24.56 -27.25 -3.69
CA PRO A 138 -24.91 -26.81 -2.34
C PRO A 138 -24.04 -25.66 -1.81
N GLN A 139 -22.74 -25.63 -2.16
CA GLN A 139 -21.85 -24.52 -1.80
C GLN A 139 -22.26 -23.23 -2.51
N ALA A 140 -22.50 -23.30 -3.82
CA ALA A 140 -22.95 -22.16 -4.61
C ALA A 140 -24.28 -21.59 -4.09
N ASP A 141 -25.24 -22.46 -3.80
CA ASP A 141 -26.56 -22.06 -3.26
C ASP A 141 -26.43 -21.40 -1.88
N SER A 142 -25.58 -21.95 -1.01
CA SER A 142 -25.30 -21.37 0.31
C SER A 142 -24.67 -19.99 0.21
N ILE A 143 -23.64 -19.84 -0.63
CA ILE A 143 -22.98 -18.56 -0.86
C ILE A 143 -23.94 -17.56 -1.51
N ALA A 144 -24.76 -18.00 -2.46
CA ALA A 144 -25.78 -17.15 -3.10
C ALA A 144 -26.84 -16.66 -2.09
N SER A 145 -27.22 -17.49 -1.15
CA SER A 145 -28.13 -17.10 -0.06
C SER A 145 -27.52 -16.03 0.83
N ILE A 146 -26.26 -16.23 1.27
CA ILE A 146 -25.53 -15.25 2.07
C ILE A 146 -25.36 -13.96 1.28
N ASN A 147 -25.04 -14.04 0.00
CA ASN A 147 -24.87 -12.87 -0.88
C ASN A 147 -26.16 -12.05 -0.99
N ARG A 148 -27.32 -12.70 -1.17
CA ARG A 148 -28.62 -12.01 -1.21
C ARG A 148 -28.89 -11.29 0.12
N TRP A 149 -28.72 -12.02 1.22
CA TRP A 149 -28.93 -11.43 2.55
C TRP A 149 -28.00 -10.23 2.80
N TYR A 150 -26.71 -10.37 2.49
CA TYR A 150 -25.73 -9.29 2.58
C TYR A 150 -26.15 -8.07 1.75
N SER A 151 -26.53 -8.29 0.50
CA SER A 151 -26.94 -7.20 -0.42
C SER A 151 -28.14 -6.41 0.13
N VAL A 152 -29.16 -7.10 0.65
CA VAL A 152 -30.32 -6.46 1.28
C VAL A 152 -29.93 -5.64 2.50
N ARG A 153 -29.05 -6.18 3.35
CA ARG A 153 -28.61 -5.48 4.56
C ARG A 153 -27.74 -4.28 4.23
N VAL A 154 -26.80 -4.41 3.29
CA VAL A 154 -26.00 -3.27 2.81
C VAL A 154 -26.89 -2.19 2.23
N ASP A 155 -27.89 -2.55 1.43
CA ASP A 155 -28.84 -1.58 0.90
C ASP A 155 -29.62 -0.86 2.03
N SER A 156 -30.03 -1.58 3.07
CA SER A 156 -30.69 -0.97 4.22
C SER A 156 -29.79 0.00 5.03
N ILE A 157 -28.48 -0.25 5.06
CA ILE A 157 -27.49 0.64 5.68
C ILE A 157 -27.32 1.91 4.83
N TRP A 158 -27.23 1.76 3.51
CA TRP A 158 -26.93 2.88 2.61
C TRP A 158 -28.14 3.70 2.17
N ALA A 159 -29.34 3.16 2.18
CA ALA A 159 -30.53 3.88 1.77
C ALA A 159 -30.73 5.21 2.53
N PRO A 160 -30.68 5.26 3.87
CA PRO A 160 -30.84 6.52 4.60
C PRO A 160 -29.69 7.51 4.33
N VAL A 161 -28.48 7.01 4.15
CA VAL A 161 -27.31 7.85 3.86
C VAL A 161 -27.38 8.41 2.44
N ALA A 162 -27.76 7.59 1.45
CA ALA A 162 -27.95 8.06 0.08
C ALA A 162 -29.04 9.14 -0.01
N LYS A 163 -30.14 8.95 0.70
CA LYS A 163 -31.16 9.97 0.81
C LYS A 163 -30.63 11.26 1.46
N TYR A 164 -29.94 11.14 2.59
CA TYR A 164 -29.32 12.29 3.26
C TYR A 164 -28.37 13.05 2.33
N LEU A 165 -27.46 12.34 1.65
CA LEU A 165 -26.50 12.94 0.73
C LEU A 165 -27.17 13.56 -0.51
N SER A 166 -28.31 13.01 -0.99
CA SER A 166 -29.07 13.58 -2.10
C SER A 166 -29.80 14.87 -1.71
N ASP A 167 -30.25 14.96 -0.46
CA ASP A 167 -31.00 16.11 0.06
C ASP A 167 -30.12 17.26 0.56
N LEU A 168 -28.79 17.09 0.57
CA LEU A 168 -27.87 18.14 1.03
C LEU A 168 -28.05 19.45 0.26
N PRO A 169 -28.03 20.62 0.93
CA PRO A 169 -28.09 21.91 0.27
C PRO A 169 -26.80 22.23 -0.49
N ASN A 170 -26.77 23.29 -1.31
CA ASN A 170 -25.58 23.70 -2.05
C ASN A 170 -24.40 24.08 -1.14
N ARG A 171 -24.69 24.62 0.04
CA ARG A 171 -23.71 24.83 1.12
C ARG A 171 -24.07 23.88 2.23
N TYR A 172 -23.27 22.85 2.43
CA TYR A 172 -23.49 21.82 3.44
C TYR A 172 -22.26 21.65 4.33
N ASP A 173 -22.48 21.09 5.50
CA ASP A 173 -21.39 20.70 6.39
C ASP A 173 -20.72 19.42 5.84
N GLN A 174 -19.48 19.59 5.38
CA GLN A 174 -18.69 18.50 4.81
C GLN A 174 -18.29 17.47 5.87
N ASP A 175 -18.12 17.88 7.13
CA ASP A 175 -17.78 16.97 8.22
C ASP A 175 -18.98 16.08 8.54
N ALA A 176 -20.17 16.66 8.69
CA ALA A 176 -21.39 15.89 8.93
C ALA A 176 -21.68 14.91 7.77
N ALA A 177 -21.51 15.36 6.52
CA ALA A 177 -21.70 14.49 5.35
C ALA A 177 -20.69 13.32 5.35
N TYR A 178 -19.45 13.58 5.71
CA TYR A 178 -18.42 12.53 5.80
C TYR A 178 -18.67 11.57 6.95
N ASP A 179 -19.13 12.06 8.10
CA ASP A 179 -19.46 11.21 9.26
C ASP A 179 -20.60 10.25 8.96
N HIS A 180 -21.65 10.70 8.27
CA HIS A 180 -22.73 9.83 7.80
C HIS A 180 -22.22 8.74 6.83
N TYR A 181 -21.39 9.13 5.89
CA TYR A 181 -20.75 8.19 4.96
C TYR A 181 -19.87 7.18 5.70
N LEU A 182 -19.02 7.65 6.63
CA LEU A 182 -18.10 6.80 7.38
C LEU A 182 -18.84 5.82 8.30
N ALA A 183 -19.93 6.25 8.92
CA ALA A 183 -20.78 5.38 9.74
C ALA A 183 -21.37 4.23 8.91
N ALA A 184 -21.93 4.52 7.73
CA ALA A 184 -22.46 3.50 6.82
C ALA A 184 -21.37 2.55 6.32
N ARG A 185 -20.20 3.08 5.96
CA ARG A 185 -19.05 2.28 5.54
C ARG A 185 -18.59 1.32 6.64
N ARG A 186 -18.45 1.81 7.87
CA ARG A 186 -18.09 0.97 9.03
C ARG A 186 -19.12 -0.12 9.27
N ALA A 187 -20.40 0.21 9.23
CA ALA A 187 -21.48 -0.77 9.38
C ALA A 187 -21.43 -1.85 8.27
N SER A 188 -21.10 -1.48 7.04
CA SER A 188 -20.94 -2.44 5.94
C SER A 188 -19.74 -3.37 6.14
N VAL A 189 -18.63 -2.84 6.67
CA VAL A 189 -17.44 -3.64 7.00
C VAL A 189 -17.74 -4.58 8.18
N ASP A 190 -18.44 -4.10 9.20
CA ASP A 190 -18.81 -4.92 10.37
C ASP A 190 -19.73 -6.07 9.94
N LEU A 191 -20.71 -5.80 9.08
CA LEU A 191 -21.59 -6.82 8.48
C LEU A 191 -20.78 -7.88 7.71
N LEU A 192 -19.79 -7.45 6.93
CA LEU A 192 -18.93 -8.38 6.19
C LEU A 192 -18.06 -9.19 7.14
N ALA A 193 -17.55 -8.59 8.21
CA ALA A 193 -16.76 -9.28 9.22
C ALA A 193 -17.56 -10.37 9.96
N GLU A 194 -18.86 -10.14 10.17
CA GLU A 194 -19.78 -11.14 10.74
C GLU A 194 -19.99 -12.33 9.80
N LEU A 195 -20.06 -12.10 8.49
CA LEU A 195 -20.33 -13.14 7.51
C LEU A 195 -19.09 -13.90 7.03
N ALA A 196 -17.92 -13.28 7.09
CA ALA A 196 -16.68 -13.83 6.55
C ALA A 196 -16.35 -15.25 7.10
N PRO A 197 -16.52 -15.56 8.41
CA PRO A 197 -16.29 -16.90 8.93
C PRO A 197 -17.21 -17.96 8.31
N SER A 198 -18.50 -17.63 8.11
CA SER A 198 -19.48 -18.54 7.51
C SER A 198 -19.13 -18.83 6.05
N VAL A 199 -18.72 -17.83 5.29
CA VAL A 199 -18.27 -18.02 3.89
C VAL A 199 -17.00 -18.87 3.84
N LYS A 200 -16.05 -18.66 4.73
CA LYS A 200 -14.84 -19.49 4.81
C LYS A 200 -15.15 -20.94 5.18
N HIS A 201 -16.13 -21.17 6.03
CA HIS A 201 -16.54 -22.53 6.42
C HIS A 201 -17.18 -23.32 5.29
N ILE A 202 -17.88 -22.66 4.36
CA ILE A 202 -18.49 -23.30 3.18
C ILE A 202 -17.41 -23.76 2.19
N LEU A 203 -16.30 -23.03 2.09
CA LEU A 203 -15.21 -23.31 1.15
C LEU A 203 -14.21 -24.31 1.72
N THR A 204 -13.77 -25.26 0.89
CA THR A 204 -12.68 -26.16 1.24
C THR A 204 -11.35 -25.42 1.31
N ALA A 205 -10.35 -26.00 1.99
CA ALA A 205 -9.01 -25.43 2.10
C ALA A 205 -8.34 -25.20 0.72
N GLU A 206 -8.61 -26.08 -0.25
CA GLU A 206 -8.10 -25.92 -1.62
C GLU A 206 -8.79 -24.76 -2.34
N GLN A 207 -10.11 -24.64 -2.20
CA GLN A 207 -10.88 -23.54 -2.78
C GLN A 207 -10.42 -22.20 -2.18
N GLN A 208 -10.20 -22.14 -0.87
CA GLN A 208 -9.67 -20.93 -0.21
C GLN A 208 -8.29 -20.52 -0.74
N ARG A 209 -7.39 -21.48 -1.04
CA ARG A 209 -6.07 -21.21 -1.64
C ARG A 209 -6.15 -20.71 -3.08
N LYS A 210 -7.18 -21.12 -3.83
CA LYS A 210 -7.42 -20.70 -5.21
C LYS A 210 -8.12 -19.33 -5.33
N LEU A 211 -8.60 -18.77 -4.21
CA LEU A 211 -9.21 -17.44 -4.22
C LEU A 211 -8.18 -16.39 -4.65
N PRO A 212 -8.58 -15.42 -5.49
CA PRO A 212 -7.76 -14.25 -5.74
C PRO A 212 -7.38 -13.55 -4.43
N ALA A 213 -6.15 -13.08 -4.33
CA ALA A 213 -5.61 -12.50 -3.10
C ALA A 213 -6.50 -11.39 -2.52
N PHE A 214 -7.09 -10.54 -3.39
CA PHE A 214 -7.99 -9.49 -2.95
C PHE A 214 -9.29 -10.05 -2.34
N VAL A 215 -9.88 -11.13 -2.89
CA VAL A 215 -11.10 -11.76 -2.35
C VAL A 215 -10.78 -12.41 -1.00
N ALA A 216 -9.67 -13.14 -0.93
CA ALA A 216 -9.20 -13.77 0.30
C ALA A 216 -9.00 -12.73 1.41
N SER A 217 -8.41 -11.56 1.10
CA SER A 217 -8.21 -10.48 2.06
C SER A 217 -9.52 -10.01 2.70
N TYR A 218 -10.60 -9.87 1.92
CA TYR A 218 -11.91 -9.46 2.44
C TYR A 218 -12.62 -10.52 3.29
N LEU A 219 -12.10 -11.73 3.36
CA LEU A 219 -12.55 -12.76 4.27
C LEU A 219 -11.67 -12.86 5.53
N GLU A 220 -10.61 -12.05 5.63
CA GLU A 220 -9.70 -12.04 6.78
C GLU A 220 -10.09 -10.99 7.83
N PRO A 221 -10.40 -11.38 9.08
CA PRO A 221 -10.84 -10.45 10.11
C PRO A 221 -9.86 -9.32 10.39
N ARG A 222 -8.55 -9.60 10.35
CA ARG A 222 -7.49 -8.60 10.54
C ARG A 222 -7.51 -7.52 9.46
N TYR A 223 -7.72 -7.91 8.22
CA TYR A 223 -7.81 -6.98 7.11
C TYR A 223 -9.06 -6.13 7.21
N LEU A 224 -10.21 -6.73 7.52
CA LEU A 224 -11.46 -5.99 7.73
C LEU A 224 -11.34 -4.98 8.89
N ALA A 225 -10.71 -5.37 9.99
CA ALA A 225 -10.43 -4.45 11.10
C ALA A 225 -9.54 -3.27 10.67
N SER A 226 -8.56 -3.49 9.80
CA SER A 226 -7.70 -2.43 9.27
C SER A 226 -8.44 -1.48 8.31
N ILE A 227 -9.38 -2.00 7.52
CA ILE A 227 -10.28 -1.18 6.69
C ILE A 227 -11.22 -0.35 7.57
N ARG A 228 -11.78 -0.96 8.61
CA ARG A 228 -12.68 -0.30 9.55
C ARG A 228 -12.02 0.87 10.27
N SER A 229 -10.76 0.70 10.68
CA SER A 229 -9.97 1.75 11.34
C SER A 229 -9.38 2.79 10.39
N GLY A 230 -9.43 2.57 9.07
CA GLY A 230 -8.80 3.43 8.07
C GLY A 230 -7.28 3.29 8.00
N THR A 231 -6.68 2.29 8.68
CA THR A 231 -5.23 2.05 8.67
C THR A 231 -4.76 1.22 7.47
N ALA A 232 -5.67 0.52 6.78
CA ALA A 232 -5.35 -0.16 5.54
C ALA A 232 -5.08 0.89 4.46
N SER A 233 -3.81 1.09 4.15
CA SER A 233 -3.44 1.75 2.91
C SER A 233 -3.87 0.83 1.77
N PHE A 234 -4.74 1.29 0.89
CA PHE A 234 -5.07 0.62 -0.36
C PHE A 234 -3.83 0.62 -1.27
N THR A 235 -2.89 -0.27 -1.02
CA THR A 235 -1.69 -0.47 -1.87
C THR A 235 -1.95 -1.33 -3.10
N GLY A 236 -3.17 -1.80 -3.28
CA GLY A 236 -3.63 -2.44 -4.51
C GLY A 236 -4.90 -1.73 -4.91
N SER A 237 -4.83 -0.88 -5.91
CA SER A 237 -6.00 -0.16 -6.43
C SER A 237 -7.22 -1.07 -6.59
N PRO A 238 -8.16 -1.09 -5.65
CA PRO A 238 -9.53 -1.22 -6.09
C PRO A 238 -9.84 0.16 -6.66
N MET A 239 -10.17 0.21 -7.93
CA MET A 239 -10.81 1.38 -8.51
C MET A 239 -11.77 1.95 -7.48
N LEU A 240 -11.49 3.14 -6.97
CA LEU A 240 -12.51 3.95 -6.31
C LEU A 240 -13.73 3.91 -7.26
N PRO A 241 -14.95 3.69 -6.77
CA PRO A 241 -16.14 3.61 -7.64
C PRO A 241 -16.35 4.83 -8.54
N GLY A 242 -15.49 5.82 -8.51
CA GLY A 242 -15.48 6.97 -9.42
C GLY A 242 -14.50 6.89 -10.59
N SER A 243 -13.56 5.95 -10.59
CA SER A 243 -12.59 5.86 -11.71
C SER A 243 -13.16 5.15 -12.94
N ALA A 244 -14.22 4.35 -12.80
CA ALA A 244 -14.91 3.76 -13.95
C ALA A 244 -15.66 4.80 -14.79
N ALA A 245 -16.12 5.90 -14.21
CA ALA A 245 -16.75 7.01 -14.93
C ALA A 245 -15.75 7.86 -15.73
N MET A 246 -14.47 7.81 -15.42
CA MET A 246 -13.42 8.54 -16.17
C MET A 246 -12.97 7.82 -17.44
N MET A 247 -13.24 6.52 -17.59
CA MET A 247 -12.85 5.77 -18.81
C MET A 247 -13.87 5.89 -19.96
N MET A 248 -15.08 6.40 -19.70
CA MET A 248 -16.08 6.60 -20.74
C MET A 248 -16.15 8.03 -21.35
N GLY A 249 -15.38 8.98 -20.81
CA GLY A 249 -15.24 10.32 -21.38
C GLY A 249 -13.82 10.52 -21.88
N GLY A 250 -13.63 10.53 -23.19
CA GLY A 250 -12.33 10.67 -23.85
C GLY A 250 -11.54 11.91 -23.38
N GLY A 251 -10.40 11.65 -22.76
CA GLY A 251 -9.41 12.63 -22.37
C GLY A 251 -8.28 11.90 -21.64
N GLY A 252 -7.07 12.00 -22.18
CA GLY A 252 -5.88 11.26 -21.76
C GLY A 252 -5.51 11.38 -20.28
N PRO A 253 -4.52 10.62 -19.81
CA PRO A 253 -4.15 10.55 -18.40
C PRO A 253 -3.60 11.90 -17.95
N VAL A 254 -4.37 12.62 -17.17
CA VAL A 254 -3.87 13.77 -16.43
C VAL A 254 -3.16 13.21 -15.19
N PHE A 255 -1.84 13.19 -15.24
CA PHE A 255 -1.01 13.07 -14.06
C PHE A 255 -1.25 14.31 -13.20
N VAL A 256 -2.15 14.24 -12.26
CA VAL A 256 -2.22 15.23 -11.19
C VAL A 256 -1.04 14.97 -10.26
N GLY A 257 0.04 15.72 -10.48
CA GLY A 257 1.16 15.79 -9.56
C GLY A 257 0.63 16.19 -8.18
N GLY A 258 0.84 15.31 -7.19
CA GLY A 258 0.42 15.53 -5.83
C GLY A 258 1.11 16.76 -5.27
N GLY A 259 0.34 17.81 -5.02
CA GLY A 259 0.76 18.98 -4.27
C GLY A 259 1.14 18.61 -2.85
N GLY A 260 2.35 18.88 -2.51
CA GLY A 260 3.01 19.28 -1.31
C GLY A 260 2.34 19.01 0.05
N GLY A 261 2.57 17.84 0.61
CA GLY A 261 2.70 17.72 2.06
C GLY A 261 4.19 17.82 2.37
N GLY A 262 4.62 18.89 2.99
CA GLY A 262 6.03 19.10 3.31
C GLY A 262 6.57 17.99 4.19
N ALA A 263 7.43 17.15 3.62
CA ALA A 263 8.23 16.22 4.39
C ALA A 263 9.50 16.95 4.83
N THR A 264 9.63 17.20 6.14
CA THR A 264 10.88 17.70 6.70
C THR A 264 11.83 16.50 6.85
N GLN A 265 12.82 16.44 5.99
CA GLN A 265 13.88 15.45 6.08
C GLN A 265 15.00 16.02 6.95
N VAL A 266 15.21 15.45 8.12
CA VAL A 266 16.34 15.80 8.98
C VAL A 266 17.43 14.75 8.73
N ILE A 267 18.52 15.18 8.07
CA ILE A 267 19.71 14.36 7.85
C ILE A 267 20.72 14.75 8.92
N ILE A 268 21.01 13.84 9.85
CA ILE A 268 22.09 14.01 10.82
C ILE A 268 23.30 13.28 10.28
N SER A 269 24.23 14.01 9.70
CA SER A 269 25.57 13.50 9.38
C SER A 269 26.54 13.95 10.46
N ARG A 270 27.26 13.02 11.04
CA ARG A 270 28.45 13.31 11.88
C ARG A 270 29.71 13.19 11.03
N PRO A 271 30.68 14.09 11.20
CA PRO A 271 31.96 14.06 10.49
C PRO A 271 32.79 12.81 10.80
#